data_b5392a040dfe52ec5d965eecdb623941
#
_entry.id   b5392a040dfe52ec5d965eecdb623941
#
_cell.length_a   1.000
_cell.length_b   1.000
_cell.length_c   1.000
_cell.angle_alpha   90.00
_cell.angle_beta   90.00
_cell.angle_gamma   90.00
#
_symmetry.space_group_name_H-M   'P 1'
#
loop_
_entity.id
_entity.type
_entity.pdbx_description
1 polymer ?
#
loop_
_entity_poly.entity_id
_entity_poly.type
_entity_poly.pdbx_seq_one_letter_code
_entity_poly.pdbx_strand_id
1 'polypeptide(L)'
;MGLIHPRRHIGLQTMGKFFDSLDDRYHFVEANLLAVKEICTIPNDKQYPVMNPDRQVVSDLRNKIGLPVSALKVVGVCIGDADPSLKNKYIRRGKVYTRSWGIENMSRLISMLQREDIAIILLGGSREIQLLDYLRNHVKMDNHIINMVGKTSLKESIALVSLCDVVFGVDTGMQHIAAAVGAKTVSVFGPTNPATHGSYSEKAHVCLNRSVCSLQFCYGTKYYINCPYSRVCISSVSVDEAYDQIMKNLNN
;
A
#
# COMPACT_ATOMS: atom_id res chain seq x y z
N MET A 1 -8.98 7.96 -29.95
CA MET A 1 -10.03 7.76 -28.95
C MET A 1 -11.11 6.90 -29.57
N GLY A 2 -11.07 5.59 -29.40
CA GLY A 2 -12.05 4.66 -29.95
C GLY A 2 -13.31 4.69 -29.08
N LEU A 3 -14.44 5.00 -29.65
CA LEU A 3 -15.75 4.93 -29.03
C LEU A 3 -16.03 3.49 -28.64
N ILE A 4 -16.13 3.20 -27.34
CA ILE A 4 -16.59 1.91 -26.83
C ILE A 4 -18.05 1.75 -27.26
N HIS A 5 -18.31 0.75 -28.10
CA HIS A 5 -19.65 0.49 -28.63
C HIS A 5 -20.54 0.02 -27.48
N PRO A 6 -21.68 0.69 -27.17
CA PRO A 6 -22.46 0.47 -25.95
C PRO A 6 -23.17 -0.89 -25.85
N ARG A 7 -22.95 -1.81 -26.80
CA ARG A 7 -23.63 -3.11 -26.86
C ARG A 7 -22.85 -4.31 -26.32
N ARG A 8 -21.62 -4.12 -25.82
CA ARG A 8 -20.86 -5.19 -25.17
C ARG A 8 -20.66 -4.87 -23.70
N HIS A 9 -21.68 -5.12 -22.90
CA HIS A 9 -21.52 -5.18 -21.45
C HIS A 9 -20.94 -6.54 -21.10
N ILE A 10 -19.68 -6.57 -20.65
CA ILE A 10 -19.19 -7.70 -19.87
C ILE A 10 -19.84 -7.56 -18.51
N GLY A 11 -20.90 -8.32 -18.25
CA GLY A 11 -21.61 -8.26 -16.98
C GLY A 11 -20.69 -8.69 -15.84
N LEU A 12 -20.84 -8.09 -14.64
CA LEU A 12 -20.12 -8.46 -13.42
C LEU A 12 -20.09 -9.97 -13.15
N GLN A 13 -21.16 -10.69 -13.50
CA GLN A 13 -21.23 -12.16 -13.39
C GLN A 13 -20.30 -12.89 -14.38
N THR A 14 -20.13 -12.37 -15.58
CA THR A 14 -19.20 -12.93 -16.58
C THR A 14 -17.77 -12.66 -16.18
N MET A 15 -17.48 -11.48 -15.65
CA MET A 15 -16.18 -11.15 -15.09
C MET A 15 -15.86 -12.02 -13.86
N GLY A 16 -16.80 -12.23 -12.94
CA GLY A 16 -16.61 -13.09 -11.78
C GLY A 16 -16.19 -14.51 -12.19
N LYS A 17 -16.92 -15.15 -13.10
CA LYS A 17 -16.57 -16.48 -13.62
C LYS A 17 -15.24 -16.51 -14.36
N PHE A 18 -14.89 -15.45 -15.07
CA PHE A 18 -13.60 -15.31 -15.74
C PHE A 18 -12.46 -15.23 -14.71
N PHE A 19 -12.60 -14.41 -13.66
CA PHE A 19 -11.59 -14.32 -12.60
C PHE A 19 -11.48 -15.62 -11.80
N ASP A 20 -12.57 -16.32 -11.54
CA ASP A 20 -12.57 -17.64 -10.90
C ASP A 20 -11.83 -18.70 -11.75
N SER A 21 -11.78 -18.53 -13.08
CA SER A 21 -11.06 -19.42 -14.00
C SER A 21 -9.57 -19.11 -14.14
N LEU A 22 -9.11 -17.92 -13.75
CA LEU A 22 -7.74 -17.47 -13.96
C LEU A 22 -6.76 -17.97 -12.90
N ASP A 23 -7.26 -18.56 -11.81
CA ASP A 23 -6.50 -18.99 -10.64
C ASP A 23 -5.40 -17.98 -10.21
N ASP A 24 -4.53 -18.38 -9.27
CA ASP A 24 -3.45 -17.53 -8.73
C ASP A 24 -2.25 -17.33 -9.68
N ARG A 25 -2.36 -17.66 -10.96
CA ARG A 25 -1.27 -17.55 -11.94
C ARG A 25 -1.04 -16.14 -12.44
N TYR A 26 -2.08 -15.28 -12.40
CA TYR A 26 -2.03 -13.94 -12.96
C TYR A 26 -2.13 -12.87 -11.88
N HIS A 27 -1.35 -11.81 -12.04
CA HIS A 27 -1.58 -10.60 -11.27
C HIS A 27 -2.92 -9.98 -11.68
N PHE A 28 -3.65 -9.33 -10.75
CA PHE A 28 -4.95 -8.71 -11.05
C PHE A 28 -4.92 -7.72 -12.23
N VAL A 29 -3.82 -6.98 -12.42
CA VAL A 29 -3.65 -6.09 -13.57
C VAL A 29 -3.68 -6.92 -14.85
N GLU A 30 -2.93 -8.02 -14.91
CA GLU A 30 -2.85 -8.90 -16.08
C GLU A 30 -4.20 -9.57 -16.34
N ALA A 31 -4.86 -10.05 -15.29
CA ALA A 31 -6.20 -10.62 -15.40
C ALA A 31 -7.22 -9.63 -15.96
N ASN A 32 -7.20 -8.37 -15.51
CA ASN A 32 -8.05 -7.32 -16.06
C ASN A 32 -7.72 -7.01 -17.54
N LEU A 33 -6.44 -6.97 -17.90
CA LEU A 33 -6.03 -6.77 -19.28
C LEU A 33 -6.49 -7.92 -20.18
N LEU A 34 -6.37 -9.17 -19.73
CA LEU A 34 -6.87 -10.34 -20.46
C LEU A 34 -8.39 -10.26 -20.68
N ALA A 35 -9.16 -9.84 -19.68
CA ALA A 35 -10.61 -9.66 -19.82
C ALA A 35 -10.97 -8.58 -20.85
N VAL A 36 -10.17 -7.51 -20.96
CA VAL A 36 -10.40 -6.43 -21.93
C VAL A 36 -9.92 -6.80 -23.33
N LYS A 37 -9.01 -7.76 -23.48
CA LYS A 37 -8.46 -8.23 -24.77
C LYS A 37 -9.55 -8.77 -25.71
N GLU A 38 -10.67 -9.25 -25.16
CA GLU A 38 -11.84 -9.69 -25.94
C GLU A 38 -12.52 -8.55 -26.72
N ILE A 39 -12.31 -7.30 -26.33
CA ILE A 39 -13.01 -6.13 -26.87
C ILE A 39 -12.09 -5.06 -27.45
N CYS A 40 -10.79 -5.14 -27.19
CA CYS A 40 -9.81 -4.22 -27.76
C CYS A 40 -8.43 -4.88 -27.90
N THR A 41 -7.59 -4.31 -28.76
CA THR A 41 -6.19 -4.72 -28.90
C THR A 41 -5.38 -4.17 -27.71
N ILE A 42 -4.67 -5.04 -27.03
CA ILE A 42 -3.74 -4.67 -25.96
C ILE A 42 -2.32 -4.87 -26.47
N PRO A 43 -1.38 -3.94 -26.21
CA PRO A 43 0.03 -4.14 -26.52
C PRO A 43 0.58 -5.44 -25.91
N ASN A 44 1.52 -6.08 -26.60
CA ASN A 44 2.11 -7.33 -26.11
C ASN A 44 3.16 -7.14 -25.01
N ASP A 45 3.67 -5.93 -24.85
CA ASP A 45 4.59 -5.55 -23.79
C ASP A 45 3.86 -5.39 -22.44
N LYS A 46 4.59 -5.53 -21.36
CA LYS A 46 4.04 -5.42 -20.01
C LYS A 46 3.54 -3.99 -19.75
N GLN A 47 2.25 -3.88 -19.44
CA GLN A 47 1.60 -2.60 -19.17
C GLN A 47 1.56 -2.33 -17.67
N TYR A 48 2.19 -1.25 -17.23
CA TYR A 48 2.14 -0.79 -15.85
C TYR A 48 1.05 0.29 -15.66
N PRO A 49 0.32 0.28 -14.56
CA PRO A 49 -0.55 1.40 -14.20
C PRO A 49 0.27 2.70 -14.10
N VAL A 50 -0.21 3.75 -14.74
CA VAL A 50 0.43 5.08 -14.70
C VAL A 50 -0.57 6.10 -14.21
N MET A 51 -0.15 6.91 -13.24
CA MET A 51 -0.92 8.01 -12.71
C MET A 51 -0.07 9.28 -12.69
N ASN A 52 -0.57 10.33 -13.35
CA ASN A 52 0.11 11.63 -13.41
C ASN A 52 -0.53 12.57 -12.38
N PRO A 53 0.17 12.92 -11.29
CA PRO A 53 -0.35 13.90 -10.34
C PRO A 53 -0.41 15.30 -10.96
N ASP A 54 -1.38 16.09 -10.51
CA ASP A 54 -1.51 17.48 -10.90
C ASP A 54 -0.31 18.30 -10.38
N ARG A 55 0.47 18.87 -11.30
CA ARG A 55 1.71 19.58 -10.99
C ARG A 55 1.50 20.77 -10.06
N GLN A 56 0.37 21.49 -10.21
CA GLN A 56 0.06 22.60 -9.32
C GLN A 56 -0.21 22.12 -7.90
N VAL A 57 -1.00 21.05 -7.75
CA VAL A 57 -1.28 20.44 -6.43
C VAL A 57 -0.01 19.93 -5.78
N VAL A 58 0.91 19.32 -6.54
CA VAL A 58 2.22 18.87 -6.03
C VAL A 58 3.03 20.06 -5.50
N SER A 59 3.11 21.16 -6.27
CA SER A 59 3.84 22.37 -5.87
C SER A 59 3.23 23.01 -4.62
N ASP A 60 1.92 23.16 -4.58
CA ASP A 60 1.20 23.77 -3.46
C ASP A 60 1.37 22.94 -2.18
N LEU A 61 1.27 21.60 -2.28
CA LEU A 61 1.48 20.71 -1.16
C LEU A 61 2.92 20.75 -0.66
N ARG A 62 3.91 20.70 -1.55
CA ARG A 62 5.33 20.79 -1.18
C ARG A 62 5.59 22.05 -0.34
N ASN A 63 5.06 23.18 -0.77
CA ASN A 63 5.19 24.45 -0.07
C ASN A 63 4.44 24.43 1.27
N LYS A 64 3.20 23.93 1.28
CA LYS A 64 2.35 23.85 2.47
C LYS A 64 2.97 23.00 3.59
N ILE A 65 3.64 21.91 3.24
CA ILE A 65 4.26 21.01 4.23
C ILE A 65 5.71 21.39 4.54
N GLY A 66 6.25 22.45 3.89
CA GLY A 66 7.61 22.92 4.13
C GLY A 66 8.69 21.93 3.67
N LEU A 67 8.39 21.08 2.68
CA LEU A 67 9.36 20.11 2.18
C LEU A 67 10.40 20.82 1.29
N PRO A 68 11.69 20.82 1.66
CA PRO A 68 12.71 21.51 0.87
C PRO A 68 12.80 20.95 -0.55
N VAL A 69 13.16 21.82 -1.50
CA VAL A 69 13.35 21.42 -2.91
C VAL A 69 14.62 20.58 -3.08
N SER A 70 15.61 20.78 -2.22
CA SER A 70 16.92 20.12 -2.30
C SER A 70 17.09 19.01 -1.29
N ALA A 71 17.51 17.87 -1.81
CA ALA A 71 18.37 16.84 -1.21
C ALA A 71 17.91 15.99 -0.03
N LEU A 72 16.81 16.29 0.67
CA LEU A 72 16.29 15.35 1.66
C LEU A 72 15.58 14.19 0.96
N LYS A 73 15.99 12.97 1.27
CA LYS A 73 15.24 11.77 0.91
C LYS A 73 13.89 11.76 1.64
N VAL A 74 12.84 11.35 0.97
CA VAL A 74 11.46 11.39 1.50
C VAL A 74 10.89 10.00 1.56
N VAL A 75 10.47 9.57 2.75
CA VAL A 75 9.76 8.30 2.96
C VAL A 75 8.31 8.58 3.32
N GLY A 76 7.40 8.12 2.49
CA GLY A 76 5.97 8.07 2.83
C GLY A 76 5.67 6.82 3.64
N VAL A 77 5.08 6.96 4.82
CA VAL A 77 4.70 5.84 5.69
C VAL A 77 3.18 5.77 5.80
N CYS A 78 2.58 4.75 5.17
CA CYS A 78 1.15 4.44 5.31
C CYS A 78 0.94 3.75 6.66
N ILE A 79 0.38 4.46 7.64
CA ILE A 79 0.27 3.96 9.02
C ILE A 79 -0.89 2.98 9.24
N GLY A 80 -1.81 2.87 8.28
CA GLY A 80 -3.00 2.02 8.37
C GLY A 80 -3.06 0.98 7.28
N ASP A 81 -4.04 0.11 7.40
CA ASP A 81 -4.35 -0.98 6.47
C ASP A 81 -5.63 -0.74 5.64
N ALA A 82 -6.17 0.46 5.72
CA ALA A 82 -7.40 0.90 5.03
C ALA A 82 -8.63 0.00 5.28
N ASP A 83 -8.67 -0.73 6.41
CA ASP A 83 -9.83 -1.57 6.72
C ASP A 83 -11.09 -0.74 6.98
N PRO A 84 -12.12 -0.86 6.12
CA PRO A 84 -13.39 -0.20 6.35
C PRO A 84 -14.14 -0.71 7.58
N SER A 85 -13.78 -1.88 8.13
CA SER A 85 -14.42 -2.49 9.28
C SER A 85 -13.83 -2.07 10.64
N LEU A 86 -12.82 -1.22 10.68
CA LEU A 86 -12.37 -0.51 11.89
C LEU A 86 -13.49 0.29 12.57
N LYS A 87 -14.67 0.35 11.98
CA LYS A 87 -15.89 0.69 12.69
C LYS A 87 -16.14 -0.34 13.80
N ASN A 88 -15.52 -0.13 14.98
CA ASN A 88 -15.94 -0.60 16.33
C ASN A 88 -16.46 -2.06 16.51
N LYS A 89 -16.87 -2.76 15.45
CA LYS A 89 -17.54 -4.06 15.54
C LYS A 89 -16.58 -5.24 15.67
N TYR A 90 -15.39 -5.14 15.08
CA TYR A 90 -14.39 -6.21 15.10
C TYR A 90 -13.41 -6.07 16.26
N ILE A 91 -13.02 -4.85 16.63
CA ILE A 91 -12.21 -4.58 17.81
C ILE A 91 -12.97 -5.00 19.07
N ARG A 92 -14.28 -4.73 19.18
CA ARG A 92 -15.13 -5.16 20.30
C ARG A 92 -15.24 -6.68 20.47
N ARG A 93 -14.90 -7.48 19.46
CA ARG A 93 -14.94 -8.94 19.48
C ARG A 93 -13.54 -9.58 19.59
N GLY A 94 -12.50 -8.83 19.88
CA GLY A 94 -11.12 -9.32 19.93
C GLY A 94 -10.59 -9.83 18.57
N LYS A 95 -11.29 -9.51 17.47
CA LYS A 95 -10.87 -9.89 16.11
C LYS A 95 -10.00 -8.77 15.58
N VAL A 96 -8.72 -9.01 15.52
CA VAL A 96 -7.74 -8.09 14.93
C VAL A 96 -7.71 -8.27 13.41
N TYR A 97 -7.53 -7.17 12.68
CA TYR A 97 -7.51 -7.18 11.23
C TYR A 97 -6.31 -7.93 10.65
N THR A 98 -6.55 -8.70 9.59
CA THR A 98 -5.58 -9.71 9.12
C THR A 98 -4.42 -9.14 8.31
N ARG A 99 -4.52 -7.92 7.79
CA ARG A 99 -3.43 -7.24 7.05
C ARG A 99 -2.66 -6.23 7.89
N SER A 100 -3.00 -6.06 9.16
CA SER A 100 -2.26 -5.15 10.04
C SER A 100 -0.92 -5.76 10.46
N TRP A 101 0.17 -5.03 10.22
CA TRP A 101 1.51 -5.39 10.69
C TRP A 101 1.71 -5.11 12.19
N GLY A 102 0.83 -4.30 12.75
CA GLY A 102 0.88 -3.85 14.14
C GLY A 102 1.48 -2.47 14.28
N ILE A 103 0.82 -1.65 15.10
CA ILE A 103 1.23 -0.27 15.32
C ILE A 103 2.56 -0.18 16.09
N GLU A 104 2.88 -1.19 16.88
CA GLU A 104 4.15 -1.31 17.61
C GLU A 104 5.33 -1.44 16.63
N ASN A 105 5.22 -2.33 15.62
CA ASN A 105 6.22 -2.49 14.57
C ASN A 105 6.35 -1.18 13.77
N MET A 106 5.22 -0.54 13.45
CA MET A 106 5.20 0.74 12.76
C MET A 106 5.91 1.83 13.57
N SER A 107 5.67 1.91 14.89
CA SER A 107 6.34 2.87 15.78
C SER A 107 7.85 2.67 15.81
N ARG A 108 8.30 1.39 15.91
CA ARG A 108 9.72 1.04 15.88
C ARG A 108 10.38 1.43 14.56
N LEU A 109 9.74 1.09 13.43
CA LEU A 109 10.23 1.46 12.11
C LEU A 109 10.39 2.98 11.97
N ILE A 110 9.36 3.76 12.33
CA ILE A 110 9.42 5.23 12.26
C ILE A 110 10.57 5.75 13.12
N SER A 111 10.73 5.22 14.35
CA SER A 111 11.82 5.63 15.25
C SER A 111 13.22 5.26 14.71
N MET A 112 13.34 4.20 13.92
CA MET A 112 14.60 3.87 13.23
C MET A 112 14.86 4.86 12.08
N LEU A 113 13.84 5.13 11.25
CA LEU A 113 13.95 6.09 10.14
C LEU A 113 14.26 7.51 10.60
N GLN A 114 13.81 7.92 11.79
CA GLN A 114 14.13 9.25 12.37
C GLN A 114 15.60 9.46 12.71
N ARG A 115 16.40 8.40 12.76
CA ARG A 115 17.86 8.50 12.98
C ARG A 115 18.62 8.86 11.72
N GLU A 116 17.95 8.79 10.59
CA GLU A 116 18.49 9.10 9.29
C GLU A 116 18.16 10.56 8.89
N ASP A 117 18.93 11.14 7.99
CA ASP A 117 18.66 12.47 7.44
C ASP A 117 17.61 12.39 6.31
N ILE A 118 16.39 12.05 6.70
CA ILE A 118 15.24 11.87 5.79
C ILE A 118 14.00 12.58 6.32
N ALA A 119 13.11 12.98 5.43
CA ALA A 119 11.78 13.44 5.79
C ALA A 119 10.79 12.27 5.77
N ILE A 120 9.99 12.12 6.82
CA ILE A 120 8.98 11.08 6.97
C ILE A 120 7.59 11.69 6.84
N ILE A 121 6.86 11.32 5.80
CA ILE A 121 5.47 11.77 5.62
C ILE A 121 4.53 10.65 6.11
N LEU A 122 3.80 10.89 7.19
CA LEU A 122 2.77 9.97 7.65
C LEU A 122 1.53 10.10 6.77
N LEU A 123 1.13 9.00 6.16
CA LEU A 123 0.00 8.88 5.23
C LEU A 123 -1.12 8.05 5.85
N GLY A 124 -2.36 8.47 5.65
CA GLY A 124 -3.55 7.77 6.11
C GLY A 124 -4.79 8.63 5.95
N GLY A 125 -5.95 8.02 5.92
CA GLY A 125 -7.24 8.70 5.89
C GLY A 125 -7.73 9.09 7.29
N SER A 126 -8.96 9.59 7.38
CA SER A 126 -9.58 9.97 8.66
C SER A 126 -9.78 8.79 9.62
N ARG A 127 -9.81 7.56 9.11
CA ARG A 127 -9.96 6.35 9.94
C ARG A 127 -8.69 6.02 10.73
N GLU A 128 -7.54 6.39 10.21
CA GLU A 128 -6.23 6.14 10.80
C GLU A 128 -5.84 7.17 11.88
N ILE A 129 -6.67 8.18 12.17
CA ILE A 129 -6.41 9.19 13.20
C ILE A 129 -6.20 8.54 14.58
N GLN A 130 -6.93 7.48 14.91
CA GLN A 130 -6.74 6.76 16.18
C GLN A 130 -5.36 6.08 16.27
N LEU A 131 -4.83 5.58 15.14
CA LEU A 131 -3.48 5.03 15.06
C LEU A 131 -2.43 6.12 15.23
N LEU A 132 -2.69 7.30 14.70
CA LEU A 132 -1.83 8.46 14.89
C LEU A 132 -1.72 8.86 16.37
N ASP A 133 -2.82 8.79 17.14
CA ASP A 133 -2.79 9.09 18.58
C ASP A 133 -1.93 8.08 19.34
N TYR A 134 -1.97 6.81 18.96
CA TYR A 134 -1.02 5.82 19.48
C TYR A 134 0.43 6.18 19.13
N LEU A 135 0.70 6.52 17.86
CA LEU A 135 2.05 6.90 17.42
C LEU A 135 2.62 8.09 18.19
N ARG A 136 1.80 9.12 18.46
CA ARG A 136 2.21 10.31 19.25
C ARG A 136 2.72 9.98 20.65
N ASN A 137 2.25 8.88 21.24
CA ASN A 137 2.68 8.45 22.56
C ASN A 137 3.95 7.59 22.55
N HIS A 138 4.36 7.07 21.36
CA HIS A 138 5.45 6.11 21.24
C HIS A 138 6.57 6.56 20.29
N VAL A 139 6.32 7.60 19.50
CA VAL A 139 7.27 8.17 18.55
C VAL A 139 7.42 9.66 18.82
N LYS A 140 8.63 10.17 18.88
CA LYS A 140 8.88 11.59 19.00
C LYS A 140 8.45 12.30 17.72
N MET A 141 7.42 13.14 17.83
CA MET A 141 6.91 13.93 16.70
C MET A 141 7.76 15.19 16.50
N ASP A 142 8.95 15.00 15.96
CA ASP A 142 9.91 16.09 15.67
C ASP A 142 9.77 16.62 14.24
N ASN A 143 10.72 17.45 13.82
CA ASN A 143 10.75 18.08 12.50
C ASN A 143 11.03 17.12 11.31
N HIS A 144 11.45 15.89 11.57
CA HIS A 144 11.56 14.86 10.54
C HIS A 144 10.19 14.31 10.12
N ILE A 145 9.17 14.45 10.99
CA ILE A 145 7.84 13.87 10.74
C ILE A 145 6.84 14.93 10.27
N ILE A 146 6.36 14.72 9.05
CA ILE A 146 5.29 15.51 8.45
C ILE A 146 3.99 14.70 8.54
N ASN A 147 3.10 15.10 9.44
CA ASN A 147 1.83 14.39 9.61
C ASN A 147 0.76 14.88 8.64
N MET A 148 0.36 14.00 7.71
CA MET A 148 -0.70 14.23 6.73
C MET A 148 -1.91 13.29 6.89
N VAL A 149 -1.96 12.52 7.98
CA VAL A 149 -3.06 11.59 8.28
C VAL A 149 -4.37 12.36 8.46
N GLY A 150 -5.38 12.00 7.67
CA GLY A 150 -6.71 12.62 7.68
C GLY A 150 -6.78 14.04 7.14
N LYS A 151 -5.70 14.57 6.53
CA LYS A 151 -5.59 15.96 6.09
C LYS A 151 -5.61 16.17 4.56
N THR A 152 -5.77 15.09 3.80
CA THR A 152 -5.70 15.13 2.33
C THR A 152 -6.94 14.51 1.69
N SER A 153 -7.38 15.11 0.60
CA SER A 153 -8.24 14.46 -0.38
C SER A 153 -7.47 13.40 -1.15
N LEU A 154 -8.14 12.55 -1.92
CA LEU A 154 -7.48 11.56 -2.76
C LEU A 154 -6.52 12.22 -3.77
N LYS A 155 -6.93 13.34 -4.40
CA LYS A 155 -6.09 14.11 -5.34
C LYS A 155 -4.81 14.61 -4.67
N GLU A 156 -4.92 15.15 -3.46
CA GLU A 156 -3.77 15.60 -2.68
C GLU A 156 -2.91 14.42 -2.20
N SER A 157 -3.51 13.28 -1.85
CA SER A 157 -2.76 12.07 -1.48
C SER A 157 -1.93 11.52 -2.63
N ILE A 158 -2.46 11.52 -3.86
CA ILE A 158 -1.72 11.16 -5.09
C ILE A 158 -0.52 12.11 -5.28
N ALA A 159 -0.74 13.42 -5.15
CA ALA A 159 0.31 14.42 -5.28
C ALA A 159 1.37 14.28 -4.17
N LEU A 160 0.94 14.00 -2.95
CA LEU A 160 1.84 13.82 -1.80
C LEU A 160 2.74 12.59 -1.95
N VAL A 161 2.17 11.48 -2.40
CA VAL A 161 2.92 10.23 -2.65
C VAL A 161 3.92 10.39 -3.77
N SER A 162 3.64 11.24 -4.77
CA SER A 162 4.61 11.55 -5.85
C SER A 162 5.84 12.36 -5.38
N LEU A 163 5.79 12.92 -4.16
CA LEU A 163 6.93 13.59 -3.53
C LEU A 163 7.84 12.62 -2.78
N CYS A 164 7.43 11.36 -2.61
CA CYS A 164 8.18 10.36 -1.86
C CYS A 164 9.13 9.58 -2.78
N ASP A 165 10.37 9.38 -2.34
CA ASP A 165 11.33 8.48 -2.99
C ASP A 165 10.94 7.02 -2.77
N VAL A 166 10.48 6.69 -1.55
CA VAL A 166 10.00 5.37 -1.14
C VAL A 166 8.69 5.52 -0.39
N VAL A 167 7.73 4.64 -0.67
CA VAL A 167 6.48 4.55 0.10
C VAL A 167 6.41 3.18 0.78
N PHE A 168 6.35 3.21 2.09
CA PHE A 168 6.22 2.02 2.94
C PHE A 168 4.78 1.84 3.42
N GLY A 169 4.35 0.59 3.56
CA GLY A 169 3.07 0.24 4.15
C GLY A 169 2.76 -1.25 4.09
N VAL A 170 1.52 -1.61 4.36
CA VAL A 170 1.00 -2.96 4.14
C VAL A 170 0.24 -3.00 2.81
N ASP A 171 -0.33 -4.15 2.45
CA ASP A 171 -1.19 -4.32 1.27
C ASP A 171 -2.42 -3.39 1.32
N THR A 172 -2.30 -2.21 0.71
CA THR A 172 -3.33 -1.16 0.66
C THR A 172 -3.37 -0.45 -0.68
N GLY A 173 -4.50 0.24 -0.96
CA GLY A 173 -4.65 1.02 -2.19
C GLY A 173 -3.56 2.09 -2.37
N MET A 174 -3.00 2.64 -1.29
CA MET A 174 -1.94 3.65 -1.35
C MET A 174 -0.65 3.11 -1.96
N GLN A 175 -0.32 1.83 -1.73
CA GLN A 175 0.84 1.18 -2.34
C GLN A 175 0.70 1.08 -3.87
N HIS A 176 -0.52 0.80 -4.37
CA HIS A 176 -0.80 0.78 -5.81
C HIS A 176 -0.74 2.18 -6.42
N ILE A 177 -1.23 3.20 -5.71
CA ILE A 177 -1.10 4.61 -6.11
C ILE A 177 0.37 5.00 -6.17
N ALA A 178 1.16 4.65 -5.16
CA ALA A 178 2.60 4.92 -5.11
C ALA A 178 3.33 4.31 -6.32
N ALA A 179 3.07 3.05 -6.62
CA ALA A 179 3.61 2.40 -7.80
C ALA A 179 3.20 3.10 -9.10
N ALA A 180 1.93 3.50 -9.22
CA ALA A 180 1.39 4.14 -10.42
C ALA A 180 1.94 5.57 -10.66
N VAL A 181 2.32 6.30 -9.62
CA VAL A 181 3.02 7.60 -9.74
C VAL A 181 4.54 7.45 -9.94
N GLY A 182 5.06 6.22 -9.91
CA GLY A 182 6.47 5.91 -10.14
C GLY A 182 7.37 5.91 -8.91
N ALA A 183 6.81 6.05 -7.70
CA ALA A 183 7.55 5.91 -6.45
C ALA A 183 7.97 4.44 -6.24
N LYS A 184 9.11 4.22 -5.56
CA LYS A 184 9.48 2.89 -5.10
C LYS A 184 8.57 2.49 -3.93
N THR A 185 8.16 1.23 -3.88
CA THR A 185 7.30 0.75 -2.79
C THR A 185 7.99 -0.36 -2.01
N VAL A 186 7.84 -0.32 -0.69
CA VAL A 186 8.20 -1.41 0.21
C VAL A 186 6.96 -1.80 0.98
N SER A 187 6.49 -3.03 0.83
CA SER A 187 5.21 -3.46 1.38
C SER A 187 5.35 -4.72 2.21
N VAL A 188 4.78 -4.71 3.41
CA VAL A 188 4.65 -5.90 4.26
C VAL A 188 3.41 -6.67 3.87
N PHE A 189 3.59 -7.95 3.55
CA PHE A 189 2.52 -8.86 3.18
C PHE A 189 2.35 -9.99 4.21
N GLY A 190 1.16 -10.53 4.26
CA GLY A 190 0.82 -11.67 5.10
C GLY A 190 -0.20 -12.59 4.43
N PRO A 191 -1.51 -12.39 4.65
CA PRO A 191 -2.56 -13.29 4.17
C PRO A 191 -2.85 -13.18 2.66
N THR A 192 -2.45 -12.11 2.02
CA THR A 192 -2.61 -11.87 0.58
C THR A 192 -1.36 -12.27 -0.19
N ASN A 193 -1.54 -12.82 -1.39
CA ASN A 193 -0.43 -13.20 -2.26
C ASN A 193 0.11 -11.96 -2.99
N PRO A 194 1.35 -11.54 -2.74
CA PRO A 194 1.91 -10.37 -3.42
C PRO A 194 2.10 -10.57 -4.93
N ALA A 195 2.23 -11.81 -5.41
CA ALA A 195 2.32 -12.09 -6.84
C ALA A 195 1.03 -11.74 -7.59
N THR A 196 -0.12 -11.75 -6.91
CA THR A 196 -1.43 -11.44 -7.50
C THR A 196 -1.98 -10.09 -7.07
N HIS A 197 -1.67 -9.65 -5.84
CA HIS A 197 -2.24 -8.46 -5.20
C HIS A 197 -1.20 -7.36 -4.90
N GLY A 198 0.08 -7.59 -5.16
CA GLY A 198 1.13 -6.63 -4.89
C GLY A 198 1.05 -5.38 -5.76
N SER A 199 1.88 -4.40 -5.47
CA SER A 199 2.05 -3.24 -6.35
C SER A 199 2.65 -3.68 -7.68
N TYR A 200 1.94 -3.42 -8.78
CA TYR A 200 2.36 -3.83 -10.12
C TYR A 200 3.37 -2.84 -10.69
N SER A 201 4.63 -3.02 -10.31
CA SER A 201 5.76 -2.17 -10.69
C SER A 201 7.07 -2.92 -10.51
N GLU A 202 8.05 -2.67 -11.37
CA GLU A 202 9.42 -3.20 -11.20
C GLU A 202 10.15 -2.60 -9.99
N LYS A 203 9.65 -1.47 -9.48
CA LYS A 203 10.17 -0.78 -8.29
C LYS A 203 9.46 -1.21 -7.00
N ALA A 204 8.66 -2.30 -7.04
CA ALA A 204 7.94 -2.80 -5.89
C ALA A 204 8.77 -3.88 -5.16
N HIS A 205 8.92 -3.71 -3.85
CA HIS A 205 9.60 -4.64 -2.97
C HIS A 205 8.63 -5.16 -1.90
N VAL A 206 8.76 -6.44 -1.57
CA VAL A 206 7.87 -7.13 -0.63
C VAL A 206 8.69 -7.72 0.51
N CYS A 207 8.28 -7.42 1.73
CA CYS A 207 8.73 -8.07 2.95
C CYS A 207 7.67 -9.11 3.37
N LEU A 208 8.05 -10.37 3.48
CA LEU A 208 7.13 -11.49 3.66
C LEU A 208 7.78 -12.65 4.39
N ASN A 209 7.16 -13.12 5.48
CA ASN A 209 7.58 -14.33 6.16
C ASN A 209 6.63 -15.50 5.84
N ARG A 210 7.02 -16.38 4.93
CA ARG A 210 6.23 -17.55 4.49
C ARG A 210 6.43 -18.78 5.35
N SER A 211 7.52 -18.88 6.09
CA SER A 211 7.90 -20.10 6.84
C SER A 211 7.06 -20.36 8.07
N VAL A 212 6.33 -19.36 8.57
CA VAL A 212 5.66 -19.38 9.87
C VAL A 212 4.20 -19.82 9.83
N CYS A 213 3.61 -19.99 8.63
CA CYS A 213 2.20 -20.33 8.49
C CYS A 213 1.96 -21.31 7.34
N SER A 214 1.37 -22.47 7.66
CA SER A 214 1.06 -23.53 6.69
C SER A 214 -0.08 -23.15 5.73
N LEU A 215 -0.98 -22.25 6.14
CA LEU A 215 -2.10 -21.80 5.29
C LEU A 215 -1.62 -20.88 4.16
N GLN A 216 -0.45 -20.25 4.34
CA GLN A 216 0.08 -19.25 3.43
C GLN A 216 -1.00 -18.22 3.02
N PHE A 217 -1.18 -17.93 1.76
CA PHE A 217 -2.09 -16.91 1.29
C PHE A 217 -3.56 -17.29 1.49
N CYS A 218 -4.14 -16.97 2.64
CA CYS A 218 -5.49 -17.35 3.03
C CYS A 218 -6.59 -16.31 2.68
N TYR A 219 -6.23 -15.26 1.93
CA TYR A 219 -7.21 -14.27 1.47
C TYR A 219 -8.37 -14.94 0.71
N GLY A 220 -9.60 -14.51 0.96
CA GLY A 220 -10.79 -15.13 0.37
C GLY A 220 -11.25 -16.44 1.04
N THR A 221 -10.50 -17.00 1.97
CA THR A 221 -10.88 -18.21 2.70
C THR A 221 -11.51 -17.90 4.06
N LYS A 222 -12.13 -18.92 4.71
CA LYS A 222 -12.65 -18.79 6.10
C LYS A 222 -11.56 -18.41 7.12
N TYR A 223 -10.31 -18.74 6.84
CA TYR A 223 -9.17 -18.48 7.73
C TYR A 223 -8.69 -17.02 7.67
N TYR A 224 -9.08 -16.28 6.65
CA TYR A 224 -8.75 -14.85 6.55
C TYR A 224 -9.34 -14.05 7.72
N ILE A 225 -10.58 -14.34 8.11
CA ILE A 225 -11.25 -13.64 9.23
C ILE A 225 -10.97 -14.33 10.57
N ASN A 226 -10.90 -15.68 10.58
CA ASN A 226 -10.72 -16.49 11.77
C ASN A 226 -9.37 -17.23 11.71
N CYS A 227 -8.29 -16.44 11.71
CA CYS A 227 -6.94 -16.99 11.61
C CYS A 227 -6.58 -17.83 12.86
N PRO A 228 -6.26 -19.13 12.70
CA PRO A 228 -5.90 -19.99 13.84
C PRO A 228 -4.47 -19.75 14.36
N TYR A 229 -3.65 -19.01 13.60
CA TYR A 229 -2.24 -18.74 13.90
C TYR A 229 -1.99 -17.30 14.34
N SER A 230 -3.02 -16.58 14.84
CA SER A 230 -2.90 -15.19 15.34
C SER A 230 -2.18 -14.25 14.36
N ARG A 231 -2.27 -14.54 13.05
CA ARG A 231 -1.67 -13.76 11.95
C ARG A 231 -0.15 -13.64 12.00
N VAL A 232 0.49 -14.66 12.51
CA VAL A 232 1.95 -14.73 12.59
C VAL A 232 2.64 -14.44 11.24
N CYS A 233 2.00 -14.74 10.10
CA CYS A 233 2.52 -14.48 8.76
C CYS A 233 2.86 -13.00 8.50
N ILE A 234 2.10 -12.06 9.06
CA ILE A 234 2.38 -10.63 8.91
C ILE A 234 3.10 -10.05 10.13
N SER A 235 2.73 -10.47 11.34
CA SER A 235 3.34 -9.93 12.57
C SER A 235 4.79 -10.36 12.78
N SER A 236 5.23 -11.44 12.14
CA SER A 236 6.61 -11.92 12.20
C SER A 236 7.55 -11.34 11.13
N VAL A 237 7.06 -10.53 10.20
CA VAL A 237 7.94 -9.77 9.31
C VAL A 237 8.70 -8.77 10.16
N SER A 238 10.03 -8.83 10.12
CA SER A 238 10.86 -8.06 11.05
C SER A 238 10.88 -6.57 10.67
N VAL A 239 11.03 -5.73 11.68
CA VAL A 239 11.18 -4.29 11.49
C VAL A 239 12.50 -3.98 10.80
N ASP A 240 13.55 -4.73 11.13
CA ASP A 240 14.88 -4.57 10.54
C ASP A 240 14.85 -4.89 9.04
N GLU A 241 14.15 -5.97 8.62
CA GLU A 241 13.97 -6.29 7.20
C GLU A 241 13.27 -5.14 6.45
N ALA A 242 12.20 -4.61 7.01
CA ALA A 242 11.47 -3.49 6.40
C ALA A 242 12.34 -2.24 6.30
N TYR A 243 13.09 -1.91 7.37
CA TYR A 243 14.02 -0.80 7.41
C TYR A 243 15.13 -0.95 6.35
N ASP A 244 15.80 -2.12 6.31
CA ASP A 244 16.88 -2.39 5.35
C ASP A 244 16.39 -2.26 3.90
N GLN A 245 15.18 -2.75 3.60
CA GLN A 245 14.59 -2.61 2.27
C GLN A 245 14.29 -1.14 1.94
N ILE A 246 13.82 -0.33 2.88
CA ILE A 246 13.59 1.11 2.67
C ILE A 246 14.93 1.79 2.37
N MET A 247 15.94 1.59 3.23
CA MET A 247 17.26 2.24 3.09
C MET A 247 17.96 1.82 1.79
N LYS A 248 17.90 0.55 1.42
CA LYS A 248 18.41 0.06 0.14
C LYS A 248 17.75 0.78 -1.05
N ASN A 249 16.43 0.98 -0.99
CA ASN A 249 15.70 1.66 -2.05
C ASN A 249 15.92 3.18 -2.08
N LEU A 250 16.24 3.81 -0.96
CA LEU A 250 16.62 5.21 -0.91
C LEU A 250 17.99 5.47 -1.54
N ASN A 251 18.91 4.51 -1.45
CA ASN A 251 20.30 4.66 -1.86
C ASN A 251 20.57 4.18 -3.31
N ASN A 252 19.62 3.52 -3.94
CA ASN A 252 19.66 3.12 -5.35
C ASN A 252 18.92 4.15 -6.23
#